data_224aa5563f31839fa9029ec8fd6714a3
#
_entry.id   224aa5563f31839fa9029ec8fd6714a3
#
_cell.length_a   1.000
_cell.length_b   1.000
_cell.length_c   1.000
_cell.angle_alpha   90.00
_cell.angle_beta   90.00
_cell.angle_gamma   90.00
#
_symmetry.space_group_name_H-M   'P 1'
#
loop_
_entity.id
_entity.type
_entity.pdbx_description
1 polymer ?
#
loop_
_entity_poly.entity_id
_entity_poly.type
_entity_poly.pdbx_seq_one_letter_code
_entity_poly.pdbx_strand_id
1 'polypeptide(L)'
;SYDTNCPQIVNTPYSPEKMKEVMSNFFVESFVGNTPTHYYSGVVLRTATCDQTDVAEVGFVGRTLLNAFNALEYGEQQRRTDLVTNAYKIFDSYLQNGFSETGFFNEVVHYRRNFVESVHSIRRQSEGVYALLHFLNYERLQGRKHPEWEKRIKSMLDMFLRLQNKDGSFPRKFKDDFSIVDKSGGSTPSATLPLVMGYKYFKDKRYLASAKPVSYTHL
;
A
#
# COMPACT_ATOMS: atom_id res chain seq x y z
N SER A 1 -2.41 -34.62 -13.05
CA SER A 1 -1.81 -34.13 -11.82
C SER A 1 -1.09 -32.82 -12.11
N TYR A 2 -1.11 -31.89 -11.18
CA TYR A 2 -0.54 -30.55 -11.32
C TYR A 2 0.96 -30.57 -11.60
N ASP A 3 1.65 -31.60 -11.09
CA ASP A 3 3.11 -31.74 -11.16
C ASP A 3 3.66 -32.16 -12.54
N THR A 4 2.84 -32.73 -13.40
CA THR A 4 3.28 -33.22 -14.72
C THR A 4 3.23 -32.14 -15.81
N ASN A 5 2.55 -31.03 -15.59
CA ASN A 5 2.39 -29.93 -16.57
C ASN A 5 3.03 -28.59 -16.13
N CYS A 6 3.68 -28.56 -14.97
CA CYS A 6 4.43 -27.39 -14.57
C CYS A 6 5.73 -27.34 -15.39
N PRO A 7 5.98 -26.29 -16.20
CA PRO A 7 7.27 -26.17 -16.87
C PRO A 7 8.34 -26.16 -15.78
N GLN A 8 9.32 -27.07 -15.91
CA GLN A 8 10.47 -27.05 -15.01
C GLN A 8 11.08 -25.66 -15.05
N ILE A 9 11.26 -25.05 -13.88
CA ILE A 9 11.93 -23.76 -13.77
C ILE A 9 13.33 -23.95 -14.33
N VAL A 10 13.50 -23.55 -15.58
CA VAL A 10 14.82 -23.50 -16.22
C VAL A 10 15.65 -22.53 -15.39
N ASN A 11 16.86 -22.94 -15.02
CA ASN A 11 17.81 -22.23 -14.19
C ASN A 11 17.70 -20.70 -14.34
N THR A 12 17.18 -20.04 -13.31
CA THR A 12 17.28 -18.58 -13.27
C THR A 12 18.76 -18.20 -13.21
N PRO A 13 19.22 -17.20 -13.97
CA PRO A 13 20.65 -16.83 -14.01
C PRO A 13 21.16 -16.29 -12.66
N TYR A 14 20.27 -16.07 -11.71
CA TYR A 14 20.60 -15.56 -10.38
C TYR A 14 20.00 -16.43 -9.27
N SER A 15 20.78 -16.63 -8.20
CA SER A 15 20.24 -17.22 -6.98
C SER A 15 19.18 -16.31 -6.34
N PRO A 16 18.27 -16.82 -5.50
CA PRO A 16 17.33 -15.99 -4.74
C PRO A 16 18.02 -14.89 -3.94
N GLU A 17 19.18 -15.17 -3.36
CA GLU A 17 19.99 -14.22 -2.59
C GLU A 17 20.48 -13.09 -3.48
N LYS A 18 20.99 -13.41 -4.67
CA LYS A 18 21.42 -12.41 -5.64
C LYS A 18 20.27 -11.56 -6.14
N MET A 19 19.09 -12.15 -6.34
CA MET A 19 17.89 -11.38 -6.71
C MET A 19 17.48 -10.41 -5.60
N LYS A 20 17.49 -10.83 -4.33
CA LYS A 20 17.20 -9.95 -3.20
C LYS A 20 18.21 -8.81 -3.10
N GLU A 21 19.49 -9.08 -3.31
CA GLU A 21 20.54 -8.05 -3.33
C GLU A 21 20.26 -7.01 -4.45
N VAL A 22 20.01 -7.47 -5.66
CA VAL A 22 19.73 -6.58 -6.81
C VAL A 22 18.48 -5.72 -6.54
N MET A 23 17.40 -6.33 -6.04
CA MET A 23 16.17 -5.59 -5.71
C MET A 23 16.40 -4.58 -4.58
N SER A 24 17.19 -4.94 -3.57
CA SER A 24 17.51 -4.04 -2.45
C SER A 24 18.33 -2.84 -2.92
N ASN A 25 19.30 -3.05 -3.79
CA ASN A 25 20.08 -1.97 -4.38
C ASN A 25 19.18 -1.08 -5.25
N PHE A 26 18.29 -1.69 -6.04
CA PHE A 26 17.29 -0.94 -6.81
C PHE A 26 16.42 -0.05 -5.92
N PHE A 27 15.95 -0.52 -4.77
CA PHE A 27 15.19 0.32 -3.84
C PHE A 27 16.02 1.52 -3.36
N VAL A 28 17.29 1.31 -2.98
CA VAL A 28 18.16 2.42 -2.56
C VAL A 28 18.36 3.43 -3.68
N GLU A 29 18.65 2.98 -4.89
CA GLU A 29 18.90 3.83 -6.06
C GLU A 29 17.63 4.56 -6.54
N SER A 30 16.47 3.96 -6.38
CA SER A 30 15.19 4.54 -6.79
C SER A 30 14.53 5.41 -5.72
N PHE A 31 15.14 5.59 -4.56
CA PHE A 31 14.61 6.43 -3.50
C PHE A 31 14.60 7.92 -3.88
N VAL A 32 13.44 8.56 -3.72
CA VAL A 32 13.23 9.98 -3.97
C VAL A 32 12.90 10.67 -2.65
N GLY A 33 13.81 11.51 -2.18
CA GLY A 33 13.74 12.19 -0.88
C GLY A 33 13.67 13.73 -0.96
N ASN A 34 13.53 14.31 -2.16
CA ASN A 34 13.45 15.76 -2.37
C ASN A 34 12.03 16.25 -2.64
N THR A 35 11.03 15.48 -2.27
CA THR A 35 9.60 15.74 -2.44
C THR A 35 8.87 15.71 -1.09
N PRO A 36 7.68 16.32 -0.94
CA PRO A 36 6.91 16.31 0.30
C PRO A 36 6.62 14.90 0.85
N THR A 37 6.21 13.95 0.01
CA THR A 37 6.20 12.53 0.35
C THR A 37 7.37 11.84 -0.33
N HIS A 38 8.23 11.18 0.46
CA HIS A 38 9.30 10.37 -0.09
C HIS A 38 8.74 9.05 -0.64
N TYR A 39 9.38 8.49 -1.65
CA TYR A 39 8.88 7.26 -2.29
C TYR A 39 9.99 6.53 -3.04
N TYR A 40 9.72 5.30 -3.40
CA TYR A 40 10.53 4.59 -4.39
C TYR A 40 9.94 4.81 -5.77
N SER A 41 10.69 5.45 -6.64
CA SER A 41 10.27 5.58 -8.03
C SER A 41 10.57 4.27 -8.75
N GLY A 42 9.58 3.63 -9.30
CA GLY A 42 9.75 2.46 -10.17
C GLY A 42 10.44 2.77 -11.51
N VAL A 43 11.27 3.75 -11.52
CA VAL A 43 11.69 4.59 -12.61
C VAL A 43 12.60 4.04 -13.62
N VAL A 44 13.35 3.09 -13.27
CA VAL A 44 14.37 2.62 -14.23
C VAL A 44 13.75 1.76 -15.32
N LEU A 45 12.48 1.51 -15.22
CA LEU A 45 11.70 0.97 -16.33
C LEU A 45 11.52 2.03 -17.41
N ARG A 46 12.54 2.25 -18.23
CA ARG A 46 12.47 3.04 -19.47
C ARG A 46 11.55 2.39 -20.51
N THR A 47 10.34 2.03 -20.14
CA THR A 47 9.30 1.56 -21.03
C THR A 47 8.31 2.68 -21.31
N ALA A 48 7.36 2.54 -22.23
CA ALA A 48 6.39 3.56 -22.60
C ALA A 48 5.51 4.07 -21.42
N THR A 49 5.57 3.42 -20.25
CA THR A 49 4.93 3.83 -19.00
C THR A 49 5.85 4.61 -18.06
N CYS A 50 7.05 4.97 -18.49
CA CYS A 50 8.16 5.45 -17.65
C CYS A 50 8.18 6.92 -17.34
N ASP A 51 7.20 7.68 -17.72
CA ASP A 51 7.02 9.02 -17.19
C ASP A 51 6.62 9.05 -15.71
N GLN A 52 6.76 7.91 -15.01
CA GLN A 52 6.41 7.76 -13.60
C GLN A 52 7.53 8.12 -12.62
N THR A 53 8.68 8.61 -13.09
CA THR A 53 9.80 9.01 -12.23
C THR A 53 9.43 10.04 -11.19
N ASP A 54 8.43 10.87 -11.47
CA ASP A 54 8.00 11.96 -10.61
C ASP A 54 6.62 11.69 -10.00
N VAL A 55 6.23 10.43 -9.91
CA VAL A 55 4.92 10.01 -9.40
C VAL A 55 5.09 9.17 -8.14
N ALA A 56 4.57 9.67 -7.02
CA ALA A 56 4.36 8.86 -5.82
C ALA A 56 2.98 8.19 -5.91
N GLU A 57 2.93 6.87 -5.75
CA GLU A 57 1.71 6.08 -5.81
C GLU A 57 1.64 5.13 -4.61
N VAL A 58 0.54 5.22 -3.85
CA VAL A 58 0.33 4.45 -2.61
C VAL A 58 0.06 2.98 -2.90
N GLY A 59 -0.71 2.70 -3.92
CA GLY A 59 -1.13 1.35 -4.30
C GLY A 59 -0.99 1.10 -5.79
N PHE A 60 -1.48 -0.04 -6.28
CA PHE A 60 -1.43 -0.48 -7.66
C PHE A 60 0.00 -0.73 -8.14
N VAL A 61 0.56 0.09 -9.02
CA VAL A 61 1.91 -0.13 -9.58
C VAL A 61 3.00 0.35 -8.61
N GLY A 62 2.87 1.55 -8.07
CA GLY A 62 3.90 2.17 -7.25
C GLY A 62 4.08 1.52 -5.88
N ARG A 63 2.99 1.18 -5.21
CA ARG A 63 2.98 0.50 -3.89
C ARG A 63 4.01 1.03 -2.91
N THR A 64 4.19 2.34 -2.86
CA THR A 64 5.28 2.98 -2.11
C THR A 64 5.36 2.52 -0.65
N LEU A 65 4.22 2.46 0.06
CA LEU A 65 4.20 2.06 1.47
C LEU A 65 4.50 0.57 1.67
N LEU A 66 4.04 -0.30 0.75
CA LEU A 66 4.36 -1.73 0.82
C LEU A 66 5.84 -1.98 0.52
N ASN A 67 6.41 -1.27 -0.45
CA ASN A 67 7.83 -1.34 -0.75
C ASN A 67 8.67 -0.83 0.42
N ALA A 68 8.23 0.26 1.09
CA ALA A 68 8.88 0.76 2.29
C ALA A 68 8.85 -0.28 3.43
N PHE A 69 7.72 -0.95 3.65
CA PHE A 69 7.62 -2.02 4.64
C PHE A 69 8.57 -3.18 4.32
N ASN A 70 8.58 -3.65 3.08
CA ASN A 70 9.49 -4.73 2.66
C ASN A 70 10.96 -4.34 2.83
N ALA A 71 11.30 -3.09 2.50
CA ALA A 71 12.65 -2.57 2.68
C ALA A 71 13.04 -2.47 4.17
N LEU A 72 12.12 -2.08 5.04
CA LEU A 72 12.34 -2.05 6.48
C LEU A 72 12.62 -3.45 7.03
N GLU A 73 11.69 -4.39 6.79
CA GLU A 73 11.80 -5.74 7.33
C GLU A 73 13.07 -6.43 6.83
N TYR A 74 13.32 -6.40 5.52
CA TYR A 74 14.54 -6.99 4.95
C TYR A 74 15.80 -6.26 5.41
N GLY A 75 15.76 -4.94 5.49
CA GLY A 75 16.88 -4.11 5.93
C GLY A 75 17.29 -4.42 7.37
N GLU A 76 16.36 -4.60 8.29
CA GLU A 76 16.66 -5.02 9.67
C GLU A 76 17.23 -6.43 9.72
N GLN A 77 16.64 -7.38 8.98
CA GLN A 77 17.13 -8.76 8.90
C GLN A 77 18.55 -8.87 8.36
N GLN A 78 18.90 -8.04 7.37
CA GLN A 78 20.22 -8.05 6.70
C GLN A 78 21.18 -6.98 7.22
N ARG A 79 20.80 -6.20 8.24
CA ARG A 79 21.58 -5.07 8.79
C ARG A 79 21.92 -4.01 7.73
N ARG A 80 21.02 -3.81 6.75
CA ARG A 80 21.10 -2.79 5.70
C ARG A 80 20.48 -1.49 6.21
N THR A 81 21.30 -0.65 6.86
CA THR A 81 20.84 0.63 7.46
C THR A 81 20.31 1.63 6.45
N ASP A 82 20.80 1.60 5.21
CA ASP A 82 20.30 2.40 4.09
C ASP A 82 18.83 2.11 3.77
N LEU A 83 18.45 0.83 3.69
CA LEU A 83 17.06 0.42 3.47
C LEU A 83 16.16 0.83 4.64
N VAL A 84 16.59 0.58 5.86
CA VAL A 84 15.86 0.95 7.09
C VAL A 84 15.63 2.45 7.14
N THR A 85 16.68 3.24 6.92
CA THR A 85 16.62 4.70 6.94
C THR A 85 15.66 5.24 5.87
N ASN A 86 15.74 4.74 4.64
CA ASN A 86 14.84 5.16 3.57
C ASN A 86 13.39 4.77 3.83
N ALA A 87 13.16 3.58 4.39
CA ALA A 87 11.81 3.13 4.76
C ALA A 87 11.17 4.08 5.79
N TYR A 88 11.85 4.40 6.88
CA TYR A 88 11.31 5.33 7.88
C TYR A 88 11.10 6.73 7.31
N LYS A 89 12.01 7.25 6.48
CA LYS A 89 11.79 8.53 5.79
C LYS A 89 10.51 8.53 4.95
N ILE A 90 10.18 7.42 4.30
CA ILE A 90 8.93 7.29 3.56
C ILE A 90 7.74 7.33 4.52
N PHE A 91 7.73 6.50 5.57
CA PHE A 91 6.63 6.48 6.54
C PHE A 91 6.42 7.86 7.19
N ASP A 92 7.48 8.51 7.65
CA ASP A 92 7.41 9.82 8.30
C ASP A 92 6.87 10.91 7.36
N SER A 93 7.35 10.93 6.12
CA SER A 93 6.90 11.91 5.11
C SER A 93 5.44 11.70 4.70
N TYR A 94 4.99 10.43 4.60
CA TYR A 94 3.59 10.12 4.31
C TYR A 94 2.67 10.46 5.47
N LEU A 95 3.11 10.24 6.72
CA LEU A 95 2.33 10.64 7.89
C LEU A 95 2.03 12.15 7.89
N GLN A 96 3.00 12.94 7.47
CA GLN A 96 2.90 14.40 7.45
C GLN A 96 2.16 14.94 6.22
N ASN A 97 2.40 14.37 5.03
CA ASN A 97 2.02 14.99 3.77
C ASN A 97 1.21 14.08 2.84
N GLY A 98 0.98 12.83 3.21
CA GLY A 98 0.40 11.83 2.32
C GLY A 98 -1.12 11.74 2.32
N PHE A 99 -1.83 12.65 3.00
CA PHE A 99 -3.27 12.58 3.18
C PHE A 99 -3.98 13.82 2.62
N SER A 100 -5.19 13.61 2.09
CA SER A 100 -6.14 14.65 1.77
C SER A 100 -6.73 15.27 3.06
N GLU A 101 -7.48 16.36 2.91
CA GLU A 101 -8.16 17.02 4.04
C GLU A 101 -9.13 16.09 4.77
N THR A 102 -9.82 15.21 4.06
CA THR A 102 -10.74 14.23 4.64
C THR A 102 -10.00 13.09 5.34
N GLY A 103 -8.73 12.84 4.99
CA GLY A 103 -7.89 11.81 5.58
C GLY A 103 -7.75 10.55 4.75
N PHE A 104 -8.18 10.53 3.49
CA PHE A 104 -7.79 9.53 2.51
C PHE A 104 -6.34 9.74 2.07
N PHE A 105 -5.67 8.69 1.60
CA PHE A 105 -4.38 8.88 0.95
C PHE A 105 -4.53 9.74 -0.31
N ASN A 106 -3.59 10.64 -0.52
CA ASN A 106 -3.27 11.20 -1.82
C ASN A 106 -2.67 10.05 -2.67
N GLU A 107 -3.53 9.32 -3.39
CA GLU A 107 -3.17 8.04 -4.00
C GLU A 107 -2.07 8.16 -5.04
N VAL A 108 -2.15 9.22 -5.84
CA VAL A 108 -1.24 9.48 -6.96
C VAL A 108 -0.90 10.96 -6.95
N VAL A 109 0.37 11.25 -6.77
CA VAL A 109 0.91 12.62 -6.75
C VAL A 109 1.94 12.75 -7.86
N HIS A 110 1.68 13.64 -8.82
CA HIS A 110 2.57 13.95 -9.93
C HIS A 110 3.42 15.18 -9.58
N TYR A 111 4.59 14.99 -9.05
CA TYR A 111 5.42 16.09 -8.53
C TYR A 111 5.90 17.06 -9.62
N ARG A 112 6.29 16.56 -10.79
CA ARG A 112 6.69 17.43 -11.92
C ARG A 112 5.55 18.32 -12.42
N ARG A 113 4.31 17.80 -12.34
CA ARG A 113 3.11 18.54 -12.80
C ARG A 113 2.45 19.32 -11.68
N ASN A 114 2.92 19.22 -10.46
CA ASN A 114 2.30 19.74 -9.25
C ASN A 114 0.79 19.40 -9.18
N PHE A 115 0.47 18.12 -9.37
CA PHE A 115 -0.90 17.64 -9.49
C PHE A 115 -1.13 16.43 -8.58
N VAL A 116 -2.23 16.46 -7.84
CA VAL A 116 -2.74 15.35 -7.02
C VAL A 116 -4.05 14.86 -7.65
N GLU A 117 -4.16 13.55 -7.88
CA GLU A 117 -5.43 12.98 -8.35
C GLU A 117 -6.51 13.12 -7.28
N SER A 118 -7.64 13.74 -7.63
CA SER A 118 -8.77 14.02 -6.73
C SER A 118 -9.79 12.87 -6.64
N VAL A 119 -9.63 11.84 -7.46
CA VAL A 119 -10.51 10.67 -7.48
C VAL A 119 -9.78 9.49 -6.87
N HIS A 120 -10.34 8.99 -5.77
CA HIS A 120 -9.81 7.85 -5.04
C HIS A 120 -10.32 6.52 -5.62
N SER A 121 -9.55 5.47 -5.42
CA SER A 121 -9.87 4.09 -5.74
C SER A 121 -9.86 3.24 -4.47
N ILE A 122 -10.93 2.50 -4.21
CA ILE A 122 -10.98 1.60 -3.06
C ILE A 122 -9.77 0.64 -3.05
N ARG A 123 -9.31 0.20 -4.22
CA ARG A 123 -8.14 -0.66 -4.33
C ARG A 123 -6.87 0.01 -3.82
N ARG A 124 -6.55 1.21 -4.31
CA ARG A 124 -5.32 1.91 -3.90
C ARG A 124 -5.33 2.29 -2.43
N GLN A 125 -6.48 2.77 -1.92
CA GLN A 125 -6.64 3.06 -0.48
C GLN A 125 -6.45 1.79 0.35
N SER A 126 -7.06 0.67 -0.06
CA SER A 126 -6.93 -0.62 0.61
C SER A 126 -5.51 -1.15 0.63
N GLU A 127 -4.77 -1.03 -0.47
CA GLU A 127 -3.36 -1.47 -0.55
C GLU A 127 -2.45 -0.62 0.37
N GLY A 128 -2.71 0.68 0.48
CA GLY A 128 -2.01 1.55 1.43
C GLY A 128 -2.29 1.18 2.90
N VAL A 129 -3.57 0.96 3.25
CA VAL A 129 -3.96 0.51 4.60
C VAL A 129 -3.37 -0.86 4.93
N TYR A 130 -3.37 -1.78 3.97
CA TYR A 130 -2.75 -3.10 4.10
C TYR A 130 -1.27 -3.00 4.43
N ALA A 131 -0.53 -2.19 3.68
CA ALA A 131 0.90 -1.97 3.91
C ALA A 131 1.19 -1.42 5.31
N LEU A 132 0.40 -0.44 5.75
CA LEU A 132 0.58 0.17 7.07
C LEU A 132 0.17 -0.75 8.22
N LEU A 133 -0.82 -1.63 8.04
CA LEU A 133 -1.15 -2.64 9.05
C LEU A 133 -0.02 -3.68 9.19
N HIS A 134 0.68 -4.02 8.12
CA HIS A 134 1.91 -4.82 8.20
C HIS A 134 3.00 -4.08 8.97
N PHE A 135 3.28 -2.83 8.60
CA PHE A 135 4.23 -1.98 9.30
C PHE A 135 3.92 -1.88 10.80
N LEU A 136 2.70 -1.49 11.18
CA LEU A 136 2.29 -1.35 12.57
C LEU A 136 2.40 -2.67 13.35
N ASN A 137 2.03 -3.78 12.74
CA ASN A 137 2.14 -5.08 13.38
C ASN A 137 3.60 -5.49 13.60
N TYR A 138 4.44 -5.30 12.59
CA TYR A 138 5.87 -5.54 12.67
C TYR A 138 6.51 -4.69 13.77
N GLU A 139 6.29 -3.39 13.74
CA GLU A 139 6.81 -2.44 14.73
C GLU A 139 6.39 -2.80 16.15
N ARG A 140 5.12 -3.16 16.33
CA ARG A 140 4.62 -3.59 17.64
C ARG A 140 5.31 -4.88 18.14
N LEU A 141 5.60 -5.83 17.27
CA LEU A 141 6.35 -7.04 17.61
C LEU A 141 7.79 -6.73 18.02
N GLN A 142 8.37 -5.65 17.49
CA GLN A 142 9.69 -5.13 17.88
C GLN A 142 9.62 -4.19 19.12
N GLY A 143 8.46 -4.04 19.75
CA GLY A 143 8.27 -3.14 20.90
C GLY A 143 8.18 -1.65 20.55
N ARG A 144 8.14 -1.29 19.28
CA ARG A 144 8.02 0.10 18.81
C ARG A 144 6.56 0.48 18.62
N LYS A 145 6.19 1.71 18.97
CA LYS A 145 4.80 2.22 18.95
C LYS A 145 4.69 3.43 18.03
N HIS A 146 3.61 3.47 17.25
CA HIS A 146 3.31 4.54 16.30
C HIS A 146 1.87 5.03 16.46
N PRO A 147 1.51 5.73 17.56
CA PRO A 147 0.12 6.10 17.88
C PRO A 147 -0.52 6.99 16.80
N GLU A 148 0.25 7.85 16.13
CA GLU A 148 -0.28 8.70 15.06
C GLU A 148 -0.67 7.87 13.83
N TRP A 149 0.13 6.87 13.47
CA TRP A 149 -0.22 5.91 12.42
C TRP A 149 -1.43 5.05 12.81
N GLU A 150 -1.50 4.56 14.05
CA GLU A 150 -2.65 3.80 14.54
C GLU A 150 -3.95 4.62 14.43
N LYS A 151 -3.91 5.90 14.83
CA LYS A 151 -5.04 6.82 14.71
C LYS A 151 -5.46 7.02 13.25
N ARG A 152 -4.49 7.26 12.34
CA ARG A 152 -4.76 7.42 10.91
C ARG A 152 -5.39 6.19 10.29
N ILE A 153 -4.83 5.02 10.53
CA ILE A 153 -5.32 3.76 9.94
C ILE A 153 -6.69 3.38 10.49
N LYS A 154 -6.93 3.61 11.79
CA LYS A 154 -8.25 3.41 12.38
C LYS A 154 -9.29 4.31 11.71
N SER A 155 -8.98 5.59 11.50
CA SER A 155 -9.85 6.53 10.78
C SER A 155 -10.13 6.06 9.35
N MET A 156 -9.15 5.59 8.62
CA MET A 156 -9.33 5.06 7.25
C MET A 156 -10.21 3.82 7.21
N LEU A 157 -10.04 2.90 8.15
CA LEU A 157 -10.92 1.73 8.26
C LEU A 157 -12.36 2.13 8.58
N ASP A 158 -12.57 3.13 9.44
CA ASP A 158 -13.91 3.67 9.72
C ASP A 158 -14.51 4.36 8.47
N MET A 159 -13.70 5.04 7.64
CA MET A 159 -14.14 5.57 6.34
C MET A 159 -14.53 4.45 5.36
N PHE A 160 -13.84 3.33 5.36
CA PHE A 160 -14.25 2.15 4.56
C PHE A 160 -15.63 1.65 4.98
N LEU A 161 -15.92 1.56 6.28
CA LEU A 161 -17.27 1.19 6.75
C LEU A 161 -18.34 2.14 6.22
N ARG A 162 -18.02 3.44 6.12
CA ARG A 162 -18.94 4.44 5.57
C ARG A 162 -19.15 4.31 4.05
N LEU A 163 -18.12 3.87 3.32
CA LEU A 163 -18.18 3.68 1.86
C LEU A 163 -18.91 2.40 1.45
N GLN A 164 -19.02 1.42 2.34
CA GLN A 164 -19.58 0.13 2.03
C GLN A 164 -21.09 0.22 1.74
N ASN A 165 -21.52 -0.36 0.63
CA ASN A 165 -22.93 -0.50 0.29
C ASN A 165 -23.64 -1.52 1.19
N LYS A 166 -24.98 -1.48 1.22
CA LYS A 166 -25.80 -2.41 2.02
C LYS A 166 -25.63 -3.88 1.63
N ASP A 167 -25.26 -4.15 0.38
CA ASP A 167 -24.97 -5.48 -0.13
C ASP A 167 -23.55 -5.97 0.16
N GLY A 168 -22.73 -5.15 0.85
CA GLY A 168 -21.35 -5.45 1.20
C GLY A 168 -20.32 -5.06 0.15
N SER A 169 -20.74 -4.61 -1.03
CA SER A 169 -19.83 -4.12 -2.08
C SER A 169 -19.24 -2.75 -1.73
N PHE A 170 -18.14 -2.42 -2.39
CA PHE A 170 -17.54 -1.09 -2.33
C PHE A 170 -17.57 -0.43 -3.70
N PRO A 171 -17.80 0.89 -3.79
CA PRO A 171 -17.66 1.61 -5.06
C PRO A 171 -16.20 1.56 -5.49
N ARG A 172 -15.98 1.40 -6.80
CA ARG A 172 -14.63 1.35 -7.35
C ARG A 172 -13.90 2.67 -7.21
N LYS A 173 -14.60 3.81 -7.45
CA LYS A 173 -14.04 5.16 -7.37
C LYS A 173 -14.98 6.12 -6.66
N PHE A 174 -14.39 7.02 -5.88
CA PHE A 174 -15.08 8.03 -5.08
C PHE A 174 -14.21 9.27 -4.89
N LYS A 175 -14.78 10.35 -4.35
CA LYS A 175 -14.07 11.59 -4.01
C LYS A 175 -13.95 11.76 -2.49
N ASP A 176 -13.20 12.78 -2.07
CA ASP A 176 -13.02 13.15 -0.66
C ASP A 176 -14.32 13.40 0.09
N ASP A 177 -15.33 13.95 -0.56
CA ASP A 177 -16.66 14.17 -0.01
C ASP A 177 -17.54 12.91 0.02
N PHE A 178 -16.97 11.74 -0.27
CA PHE A 178 -17.65 10.44 -0.43
C PHE A 178 -18.61 10.36 -1.62
N SER A 179 -18.64 11.33 -2.50
CA SER A 179 -19.43 11.21 -3.74
C SER A 179 -18.86 10.12 -4.63
N ILE A 180 -19.78 9.27 -5.17
CA ILE A 180 -19.40 8.09 -5.94
C ILE A 180 -19.20 8.47 -7.41
N VAL A 181 -18.02 8.14 -7.94
CA VAL A 181 -17.64 8.37 -9.35
C VAL A 181 -17.87 7.11 -10.18
N ASP A 182 -17.56 5.94 -9.64
CA ASP A 182 -17.74 4.64 -10.30
C ASP A 182 -18.32 3.65 -9.29
N LYS A 183 -19.55 3.22 -9.55
CA LYS A 183 -20.30 2.30 -8.69
C LYS A 183 -19.92 0.83 -8.88
N SER A 184 -19.11 0.48 -9.90
CA SER A 184 -18.79 -0.91 -10.18
C SER A 184 -18.07 -1.56 -8.98
N GLY A 185 -18.48 -2.76 -8.62
CA GLY A 185 -17.97 -3.50 -7.46
C GLY A 185 -16.68 -4.29 -7.71
N GLY A 186 -16.09 -4.23 -8.90
CA GLY A 186 -14.97 -5.09 -9.31
C GLY A 186 -13.69 -5.01 -8.47
N SER A 187 -13.54 -3.95 -7.66
CA SER A 187 -12.41 -3.80 -6.73
C SER A 187 -12.78 -4.09 -5.27
N THR A 188 -14.01 -4.50 -5.00
CA THR A 188 -14.51 -4.82 -3.64
C THR A 188 -13.62 -5.80 -2.88
N PRO A 189 -13.09 -6.90 -3.48
CA PRO A 189 -12.22 -7.83 -2.76
C PRO A 189 -10.96 -7.21 -2.17
N SER A 190 -10.46 -6.11 -2.72
CA SER A 190 -9.26 -5.45 -2.21
C SER A 190 -9.42 -4.92 -0.77
N ALA A 191 -10.64 -4.56 -0.36
CA ALA A 191 -10.92 -4.07 0.98
C ALA A 191 -11.00 -5.17 2.05
N THR A 192 -11.18 -6.44 1.65
CA THR A 192 -11.36 -7.56 2.60
C THR A 192 -10.16 -7.73 3.51
N LEU A 193 -8.96 -7.77 2.93
CA LEU A 193 -7.75 -8.09 3.68
C LEU A 193 -7.40 -7.00 4.71
N PRO A 194 -7.36 -5.70 4.37
CA PRO A 194 -7.13 -4.67 5.37
C PRO A 194 -8.23 -4.61 6.45
N LEU A 195 -9.49 -4.90 6.14
CA LEU A 195 -10.54 -4.99 7.15
C LEU A 195 -10.32 -6.16 8.12
N VAL A 196 -9.96 -7.34 7.63
CA VAL A 196 -9.64 -8.49 8.49
C VAL A 196 -8.39 -8.19 9.34
N MET A 197 -7.36 -7.60 8.76
CA MET A 197 -6.16 -7.21 9.50
C MET A 197 -6.45 -6.12 10.53
N GLY A 198 -7.28 -5.13 10.18
CA GLY A 198 -7.75 -4.10 11.09
C GLY A 198 -8.49 -4.68 12.29
N TYR A 199 -9.38 -5.68 12.06
CA TYR A 199 -10.00 -6.42 13.16
C TYR A 199 -8.96 -7.12 14.04
N LYS A 200 -8.00 -7.81 13.46
CA LYS A 200 -6.94 -8.49 14.22
C LYS A 200 -6.10 -7.52 15.04
N TYR A 201 -5.82 -6.34 14.49
CA TYR A 201 -4.98 -5.34 15.14
C TYR A 201 -5.72 -4.57 16.23
N PHE A 202 -6.88 -3.96 15.89
CA PHE A 202 -7.65 -3.08 16.78
C PHE A 202 -8.71 -3.79 17.62
N LYS A 203 -8.99 -5.09 17.35
CA LYS A 203 -10.05 -5.89 17.99
C LYS A 203 -11.47 -5.34 17.77
N ASP A 204 -11.67 -4.47 16.78
CA ASP A 204 -12.96 -3.89 16.44
C ASP A 204 -13.75 -4.83 15.52
N LYS A 205 -14.83 -5.43 16.08
CA LYS A 205 -15.67 -6.41 15.37
C LYS A 205 -16.40 -5.84 14.16
N ARG A 206 -16.57 -4.51 14.05
CA ARG A 206 -17.19 -3.86 12.89
C ARG A 206 -16.41 -4.16 11.61
N TYR A 207 -15.08 -4.15 11.67
CA TYR A 207 -14.24 -4.45 10.51
C TYR A 207 -14.40 -5.90 10.01
N LEU A 208 -14.51 -6.86 10.94
CA LEU A 208 -14.76 -8.25 10.57
C LEU A 208 -16.17 -8.42 9.99
N ALA A 209 -17.16 -7.76 10.56
CA ALA A 209 -18.53 -7.77 10.04
C ALA A 209 -18.61 -7.20 8.62
N SER A 210 -17.86 -6.11 8.34
CA SER A 210 -17.74 -5.51 7.02
C SER A 210 -17.02 -6.42 6.01
N ALA A 211 -16.01 -7.17 6.42
CA ALA A 211 -15.25 -8.06 5.55
C ALA A 211 -16.05 -9.30 5.09
N LYS A 212 -16.98 -9.81 5.91
CA LYS A 212 -17.73 -11.06 5.63
C LYS A 212 -18.57 -11.02 4.34
N PRO A 213 -19.43 -9.99 4.10
CA PRO A 213 -20.24 -9.96 2.89
C PRO A 213 -19.41 -9.90 1.61
N VAL A 214 -18.21 -9.28 1.66
CA VAL A 214 -17.30 -9.19 0.52
C VAL A 214 -16.92 -10.58 -0.01
N SER A 215 -16.75 -11.56 0.88
CA SER A 215 -16.38 -12.93 0.49
C SER A 215 -17.49 -13.70 -0.20
N TYR A 216 -18.75 -13.26 -0.08
CA TYR A 216 -19.92 -13.95 -0.68
C TYR A 216 -20.42 -13.31 -1.97
N THR A 217 -20.06 -12.06 -2.25
CA THR A 217 -20.55 -11.33 -3.44
C THR A 217 -19.75 -11.63 -4.71
N HIS A 218 -18.69 -12.44 -4.62
CA HIS A 218 -17.78 -12.76 -5.73
C HIS A 218 -17.57 -14.27 -5.93
N LEU A 219 -18.43 -15.11 -5.35
CA LEU A 219 -18.60 -16.51 -5.69
C LEU A 219 -19.84 -16.68 -6.58
#